data_3f0a6ad9c77fc08c8d9413d69791cf6a
#
_entry.id   3f0a6ad9c77fc08c8d9413d69791cf6a
#
_cell.length_a   1.000
_cell.length_b   1.000
_cell.length_c   1.000
_cell.angle_alpha   90.00
_cell.angle_beta   90.00
_cell.angle_gamma   90.00
#
_symmetry.space_group_name_H-M   'P 1'
#
loop_
_entity.id
_entity.type
_entity.pdbx_description
1 polymer ?
#
loop_
_entity_poly.entity_id
_entity_poly.type
_entity_poly.pdbx_seq_one_letter_code
_entity_poly.pdbx_strand_id
1 'polypeptide(L)'
;MQAWQDFITVLEKEYGKETVVKWVLPIKLIKFDAGNIYLEARDSFQLLWFEEHVKPKAKKYLINNNNRPIKLHIKVDDKLTQPQVQPVNSEAKEEIVHFVSDRLDPVYTFEHFVSGNQNIVPYQVLCKLAGFNPEDYKIEKPGLDLATYNPIFIYGASGSGKTHLMEALAHQLMQRGLKVFFVKAETFTQHVVSAIRLGKMQEFRAAYRHVDVLMIDDVQIFSRKNATQEELFHTFNTLHTEGKQIVLSSNLAPRFLEHIEDRLISRFEWGLTLPLDRISTQKELQLILQKRTQFYRFPLKQEVIEYILKKFTNSKNLTKAIEILTIKSHLHKIDQKQLLELDEARTYLAKFLEDETKEKLTEEKLLQIVSENFGIKLDDMTGKSQSRDNVLPRQLAMYLLRKELKLPFMKIGSIFDRDHSTVMSSIRNITKNIENQDKEICSSLNEIQRKIVSYT
;
A
#
# COMPACT_ATOMS: atom_id res chain seq x y z
N MET A 1 14.02 43.55 5.36
CA MET A 1 13.33 42.88 6.48
C MET A 1 11.82 43.08 6.46
N GLN A 2 11.34 44.30 6.20
CA GLN A 2 9.89 44.62 6.18
C GLN A 2 9.07 43.71 5.25
N ALA A 3 9.51 43.56 4.00
CA ALA A 3 8.80 42.73 3.00
C ALA A 3 8.60 41.23 3.43
N TRP A 4 9.54 40.69 4.19
CA TRP A 4 9.39 39.32 4.71
C TRP A 4 8.38 39.28 5.87
N GLN A 5 8.36 40.24 6.75
CA GLN A 5 7.39 40.34 7.85
C GLN A 5 5.97 40.60 7.32
N ASP A 6 5.83 41.46 6.32
CA ASP A 6 4.55 41.73 5.66
C ASP A 6 4.02 40.46 4.97
N PHE A 7 4.92 39.68 4.36
CA PHE A 7 4.57 38.40 3.75
C PHE A 7 4.13 37.35 4.78
N ILE A 8 4.79 37.29 5.97
CA ILE A 8 4.35 36.41 7.07
C ILE A 8 2.93 36.80 7.50
N THR A 9 2.59 38.07 7.58
CA THR A 9 1.24 38.54 7.93
C THR A 9 0.19 38.13 6.89
N VAL A 10 0.56 38.06 5.62
CA VAL A 10 -0.32 37.53 4.56
C VAL A 10 -0.53 36.02 4.75
N LEU A 11 0.53 35.27 5.06
CA LEU A 11 0.42 33.84 5.29
C LEU A 11 -0.40 33.52 6.54
N GLU A 12 -0.32 34.33 7.60
CA GLU A 12 -1.15 34.19 8.81
C GLU A 12 -2.64 34.34 8.52
N LYS A 13 -3.01 35.26 7.61
CA LYS A 13 -4.40 35.43 7.19
C LYS A 13 -4.93 34.27 6.36
N GLU A 14 -4.07 33.60 5.61
CA GLU A 14 -4.44 32.54 4.68
C GLU A 14 -4.42 31.13 5.33
N TYR A 15 -3.40 30.84 6.12
CA TYR A 15 -3.19 29.50 6.72
C TYR A 15 -3.50 29.43 8.23
N GLY A 16 -3.78 30.57 8.85
CA GLY A 16 -3.97 30.67 10.29
C GLY A 16 -2.65 30.81 11.08
N LYS A 17 -2.71 31.51 12.22
CA LYS A 17 -1.54 31.78 13.06
C LYS A 17 -0.81 30.52 13.52
N GLU A 18 -1.54 29.48 13.93
CA GLU A 18 -0.95 28.24 14.42
C GLU A 18 -0.10 27.53 13.37
N THR A 19 -0.57 27.50 12.12
CA THR A 19 0.18 26.89 11.00
C THR A 19 1.46 27.66 10.69
N VAL A 20 1.38 29.00 10.70
CA VAL A 20 2.56 29.85 10.44
C VAL A 20 3.58 29.76 11.57
N VAL A 21 3.15 29.73 12.82
CA VAL A 21 4.01 29.52 14.00
C VAL A 21 4.72 28.17 13.92
N LYS A 22 4.05 27.14 13.46
CA LYS A 22 4.61 25.77 13.38
C LYS A 22 5.57 25.60 12.20
N TRP A 23 5.26 26.17 11.03
CA TRP A 23 5.94 25.82 9.78
C TRP A 23 6.79 26.94 9.16
N VAL A 24 6.45 28.22 9.41
CA VAL A 24 7.12 29.38 8.78
C VAL A 24 8.05 30.09 9.75
N LEU A 25 7.60 30.40 10.96
CA LEU A 25 8.41 31.14 11.95
C LEU A 25 9.71 30.44 12.38
N PRO A 26 9.79 29.09 12.45
CA PRO A 26 11.04 28.40 12.76
C PRO A 26 12.09 28.46 11.65
N ILE A 27 11.74 28.94 10.45
CA ILE A 27 12.68 29.08 9.32
C ILE A 27 13.59 30.29 9.60
N LYS A 28 14.89 30.06 9.59
CA LYS A 28 15.89 31.10 9.81
C LYS A 28 16.13 31.89 8.52
N LEU A 29 16.07 33.20 8.61
CA LEU A 29 16.54 34.09 7.56
C LEU A 29 18.05 34.24 7.65
N ILE A 30 18.79 33.67 6.68
CA ILE A 30 20.27 33.72 6.66
C ILE A 30 20.75 35.03 6.07
N LYS A 31 20.23 35.39 4.91
CA LYS A 31 20.66 36.57 4.14
C LYS A 31 19.52 37.11 3.30
N PHE A 32 19.47 38.42 3.20
CA PHE A 32 18.58 39.13 2.32
C PHE A 32 19.39 40.12 1.48
N ASP A 33 19.29 40.05 0.17
CA ASP A 33 19.79 41.04 -0.76
C ASP A 33 18.65 41.57 -1.67
N ALA A 34 18.92 42.58 -2.46
CA ALA A 34 17.88 43.30 -3.22
C ALA A 34 17.02 42.44 -4.16
N GLY A 35 17.37 41.22 -4.41
CA GLY A 35 16.68 40.30 -5.32
C GLY A 35 16.52 38.88 -4.83
N ASN A 36 17.16 38.52 -3.70
CA ASN A 36 17.17 37.14 -3.19
C ASN A 36 17.01 37.10 -1.68
N ILE A 37 16.24 36.14 -1.19
CA ILE A 37 16.11 35.75 0.21
C ILE A 37 16.66 34.36 0.39
N TYR A 38 17.59 34.20 1.31
CA TYR A 38 18.20 32.91 1.67
C TYR A 38 17.66 32.49 3.02
N LEU A 39 17.01 31.35 3.03
CA LEU A 39 16.33 30.75 4.18
C LEU A 39 16.97 29.42 4.54
N GLU A 40 16.87 29.06 5.81
CA GLU A 40 17.32 27.77 6.33
C GLU A 40 16.18 27.11 7.08
N ALA A 41 15.75 25.96 6.56
CA ALA A 41 14.73 25.12 7.17
C ALA A 41 15.40 24.21 8.22
N ARG A 42 14.67 23.90 9.26
CA ARG A 42 15.10 23.01 10.34
C ARG A 42 15.28 21.57 9.88
N ASP A 43 14.42 21.08 8.99
CA ASP A 43 14.42 19.71 8.48
C ASP A 43 13.83 19.64 7.06
N SER A 44 13.96 18.46 6.45
CA SER A 44 13.46 18.21 5.09
C SER A 44 11.93 18.28 4.96
N PHE A 45 11.17 18.01 6.04
CA PHE A 45 9.71 18.13 6.04
C PHE A 45 9.27 19.58 5.99
N GLN A 46 9.93 20.45 6.76
CA GLN A 46 9.70 21.89 6.72
C GLN A 46 10.07 22.48 5.36
N LEU A 47 11.17 22.01 4.74
CA LEU A 47 11.56 22.41 3.39
C LEU A 47 10.48 22.04 2.37
N LEU A 48 10.02 20.80 2.35
CA LEU A 48 8.98 20.32 1.43
C LEU A 48 7.67 21.09 1.60
N TRP A 49 7.22 21.25 2.84
CA TRP A 49 6.01 22.02 3.14
C TRP A 49 6.10 23.47 2.64
N PHE A 50 7.27 24.10 2.85
CA PHE A 50 7.53 25.47 2.40
C PHE A 50 7.55 25.58 0.87
N GLU A 51 8.18 24.63 0.19
CA GLU A 51 8.22 24.63 -1.29
C GLU A 51 6.84 24.46 -1.91
N GLU A 52 6.00 23.64 -1.30
CA GLU A 52 4.65 23.35 -1.81
C GLU A 52 3.64 24.48 -1.51
N HIS A 53 3.69 25.04 -0.31
CA HIS A 53 2.65 25.97 0.17
C HIS A 53 3.05 27.45 0.16
N VAL A 54 4.32 27.75 0.43
CA VAL A 54 4.79 29.15 0.60
C VAL A 54 5.48 29.70 -0.66
N LYS A 55 6.37 28.91 -1.27
CA LYS A 55 7.17 29.34 -2.43
C LYS A 55 6.34 29.79 -3.65
N PRO A 56 5.21 29.14 -4.02
CA PRO A 56 4.36 29.63 -5.11
C PRO A 56 3.74 31.00 -4.83
N LYS A 57 3.40 31.29 -3.56
CA LYS A 57 2.78 32.56 -3.14
C LYS A 57 3.80 33.67 -2.99
N ALA A 58 5.01 33.33 -2.58
CA ALA A 58 6.10 34.27 -2.49
C ALA A 58 6.37 35.02 -3.81
N LYS A 59 6.27 34.31 -4.95
CA LYS A 59 6.38 34.91 -6.29
C LYS A 59 5.36 36.03 -6.55
N LYS A 60 4.21 35.97 -5.87
CA LYS A 60 3.10 36.95 -6.06
C LYS A 60 3.19 38.12 -5.07
N TYR A 61 3.65 37.87 -3.84
CA TYR A 61 3.59 38.87 -2.76
C TYR A 61 4.95 39.45 -2.36
N LEU A 62 6.07 38.76 -2.64
CA LEU A 62 7.42 39.26 -2.39
C LEU A 62 7.95 39.95 -3.64
N ILE A 63 7.79 41.26 -3.68
CA ILE A 63 8.26 42.13 -4.78
C ILE A 63 9.27 43.12 -4.20
N ASN A 64 10.33 43.43 -4.96
CA ASN A 64 11.29 44.45 -4.59
C ASN A 64 10.80 45.85 -4.98
N ASN A 65 11.52 46.92 -4.59
CA ASN A 65 11.18 48.30 -4.89
C ASN A 65 11.07 48.63 -6.40
N ASN A 66 11.56 47.73 -7.25
CA ASN A 66 11.50 47.85 -8.72
C ASN A 66 10.40 46.97 -9.33
N ASN A 67 9.41 46.54 -8.55
CA ASN A 67 8.29 45.69 -8.95
C ASN A 67 8.71 44.30 -9.54
N ARG A 68 9.90 43.79 -9.20
CA ARG A 68 10.36 42.49 -9.63
C ARG A 68 10.23 41.48 -8.49
N PRO A 69 9.80 40.22 -8.76
CA PRO A 69 9.67 39.21 -7.74
C PRO A 69 11.04 38.85 -7.11
N ILE A 70 11.09 38.77 -5.80
CA ILE A 70 12.27 38.36 -5.03
C ILE A 70 12.36 36.83 -5.09
N LYS A 71 13.54 36.29 -5.39
CA LYS A 71 13.77 34.85 -5.46
C LYS A 71 14.02 34.30 -4.06
N LEU A 72 13.33 33.22 -3.73
CA LEU A 72 13.52 32.49 -2.47
C LEU A 72 14.45 31.29 -2.70
N HIS A 73 15.51 31.23 -1.91
CA HIS A 73 16.43 30.10 -1.81
C HIS A 73 16.29 29.51 -0.41
N ILE A 74 15.85 28.28 -0.30
CA ILE A 74 15.74 27.60 0.98
C ILE A 74 16.59 26.33 0.96
N LYS A 75 17.33 26.09 2.02
CA LYS A 75 18.10 24.86 2.24
C LYS A 75 17.85 24.35 3.66
N VAL A 76 18.16 23.10 3.91
CA VAL A 76 18.13 22.51 5.25
C VAL A 76 19.43 22.91 5.98
N ASP A 77 19.33 23.20 7.28
CA ASP A 77 20.48 23.49 8.14
C ASP A 77 21.30 22.19 8.33
N ASP A 78 22.39 22.05 7.56
CA ASP A 78 23.32 20.94 7.68
C ASP A 78 23.99 20.85 9.07
N LYS A 79 23.89 21.91 9.89
CA LYS A 79 24.46 21.93 11.25
C LYS A 79 23.51 21.34 12.30
N LEU A 80 22.21 21.25 12.03
CA LEU A 80 21.24 20.61 12.93
C LEU A 80 21.14 19.10 12.70
N THR A 81 21.71 18.59 11.64
CA THR A 81 21.95 17.16 11.42
C THR A 81 23.22 16.66 12.09
N GLN A 82 24.05 17.55 12.65
CA GLN A 82 25.17 17.18 13.52
C GLN A 82 24.82 17.63 14.95
N PRO A 83 24.70 16.71 15.93
CA PRO A 83 24.64 17.10 17.32
C PRO A 83 25.91 17.88 17.66
N GLN A 84 25.79 19.07 18.27
CA GLN A 84 26.93 19.84 18.77
C GLN A 84 27.75 18.96 19.72
N VAL A 85 28.85 18.44 19.22
CA VAL A 85 29.84 17.76 20.05
C VAL A 85 30.64 18.84 20.75
N GLN A 86 30.35 19.08 22.04
CA GLN A 86 31.35 19.58 22.96
C GLN A 86 32.49 18.55 23.03
N PRO A 87 33.75 18.91 23.12
CA PRO A 87 34.85 17.96 23.18
C PRO A 87 34.85 17.26 24.56
N VAL A 88 34.03 16.26 24.68
CA VAL A 88 34.14 15.25 25.72
C VAL A 88 34.58 13.99 25.00
N ASN A 89 35.74 13.46 25.42
CA ASN A 89 36.20 12.13 25.04
C ASN A 89 35.00 11.15 25.05
N SER A 90 34.47 10.89 23.92
CA SER A 90 33.47 9.84 23.74
C SER A 90 33.71 9.24 22.35
N GLU A 91 33.98 7.99 22.33
CA GLU A 91 33.91 7.09 21.19
C GLU A 91 32.71 7.50 20.33
N ALA A 92 32.97 7.80 19.08
CA ALA A 92 31.91 8.06 18.11
C ALA A 92 30.97 6.85 18.12
N LYS A 93 29.76 7.02 18.66
CA LYS A 93 28.69 6.07 18.42
C LYS A 93 28.36 6.21 16.93
N GLU A 94 29.00 5.37 16.12
CA GLU A 94 28.51 5.08 14.77
C GLU A 94 27.02 4.79 14.90
N GLU A 95 26.18 5.49 14.14
CA GLU A 95 24.79 5.06 13.97
C GLU A 95 24.84 3.64 13.40
N ILE A 96 24.68 2.66 14.25
CA ILE A 96 24.64 1.26 13.88
C ILE A 96 23.31 1.06 13.17
N VAL A 97 23.31 1.20 11.84
CA VAL A 97 22.17 0.83 11.02
C VAL A 97 22.10 -0.69 11.00
N HIS A 98 21.17 -1.24 11.71
CA HIS A 98 20.89 -2.67 11.69
C HIS A 98 19.93 -3.00 10.54
N PHE A 99 20.40 -3.72 9.54
CA PHE A 99 19.54 -4.33 8.53
C PHE A 99 18.94 -5.60 9.16
N VAL A 100 17.68 -5.49 9.58
CA VAL A 100 17.00 -6.55 10.31
C VAL A 100 15.86 -7.14 9.47
N SER A 101 15.59 -8.43 9.69
CA SER A 101 14.41 -9.11 9.13
C SER A 101 13.12 -8.45 9.63
N ASP A 102 12.09 -8.44 8.78
CA ASP A 102 10.75 -8.03 9.20
C ASP A 102 10.21 -8.98 10.28
N ARG A 103 9.37 -8.43 11.15
CA ARG A 103 8.73 -9.23 12.20
C ARG A 103 7.68 -10.15 11.60
N LEU A 104 7.77 -11.44 11.91
CA LEU A 104 6.78 -12.43 11.50
C LEU A 104 5.52 -12.33 12.37
N ASP A 105 4.37 -12.56 11.73
CA ASP A 105 3.08 -12.66 12.44
C ASP A 105 2.96 -14.05 13.08
N PRO A 106 2.75 -14.15 14.41
CA PRO A 106 2.62 -15.43 15.11
C PRO A 106 1.40 -16.25 14.66
N VAL A 107 0.43 -15.63 14.00
CA VAL A 107 -0.75 -16.30 13.44
C VAL A 107 -0.42 -17.05 12.16
N TYR A 108 0.60 -16.61 11.42
CA TYR A 108 0.93 -17.16 10.12
C TYR A 108 1.80 -18.42 10.25
N THR A 109 1.17 -19.51 10.69
CA THR A 109 1.79 -20.84 10.79
C THR A 109 1.12 -21.82 9.84
N PHE A 110 1.77 -22.95 9.56
CA PHE A 110 1.16 -24.03 8.75
C PHE A 110 -0.10 -24.60 9.39
N GLU A 111 -0.17 -24.67 10.72
CA GLU A 111 -1.36 -25.11 11.45
C GLU A 111 -2.58 -24.23 11.19
N HIS A 112 -2.37 -22.93 11.10
CA HIS A 112 -3.45 -21.96 10.88
C HIS A 112 -3.78 -21.76 9.40
N PHE A 113 -2.93 -22.24 8.49
CA PHE A 113 -3.25 -22.20 7.08
C PHE A 113 -4.40 -23.17 6.74
N VAL A 114 -5.31 -22.72 5.88
CA VAL A 114 -6.37 -23.57 5.34
C VAL A 114 -6.00 -23.94 3.92
N SER A 115 -5.74 -25.23 3.70
CA SER A 115 -5.50 -25.79 2.38
C SER A 115 -6.79 -26.34 1.78
N GLY A 116 -7.05 -26.00 0.53
CA GLY A 116 -8.11 -26.57 -0.29
C GLY A 116 -7.53 -27.15 -1.57
N ASN A 117 -8.37 -27.72 -2.43
CA ASN A 117 -7.93 -28.34 -3.68
C ASN A 117 -7.09 -27.41 -4.57
N GLN A 118 -7.33 -26.09 -4.50
CA GLN A 118 -6.73 -25.10 -5.37
C GLN A 118 -5.33 -24.68 -4.92
N ASN A 119 -5.00 -24.82 -3.64
CA ASN A 119 -3.72 -24.40 -3.06
C ASN A 119 -2.95 -25.52 -2.34
N ILE A 120 -3.39 -26.77 -2.50
CA ILE A 120 -2.80 -27.92 -1.82
C ILE A 120 -1.33 -28.16 -2.23
N VAL A 121 -1.01 -27.98 -3.51
CA VAL A 121 0.35 -28.27 -4.02
C VAL A 121 1.39 -27.30 -3.44
N PRO A 122 1.22 -25.96 -3.51
CA PRO A 122 2.14 -25.05 -2.83
C PRO A 122 2.27 -25.32 -1.33
N TYR A 123 1.16 -25.60 -0.66
CA TYR A 123 1.15 -25.93 0.76
C TYR A 123 2.00 -27.15 1.07
N GLN A 124 1.79 -28.27 0.37
CA GLN A 124 2.53 -29.52 0.58
C GLN A 124 4.02 -29.37 0.27
N VAL A 125 4.38 -28.65 -0.80
CA VAL A 125 5.78 -28.41 -1.15
C VAL A 125 6.50 -27.65 -0.02
N LEU A 126 5.88 -26.59 0.50
CA LEU A 126 6.47 -25.80 1.58
C LEU A 126 6.51 -26.56 2.90
N CYS A 127 5.48 -27.37 3.20
CA CYS A 127 5.51 -28.28 4.36
C CYS A 127 6.67 -29.27 4.27
N LYS A 128 6.89 -29.91 3.12
CA LYS A 128 8.00 -30.84 2.90
C LYS A 128 9.37 -30.17 3.05
N LEU A 129 9.53 -28.95 2.54
CA LEU A 129 10.75 -28.15 2.70
C LEU A 129 10.98 -27.77 4.17
N ALA A 130 9.92 -27.44 4.88
CA ALA A 130 9.96 -27.10 6.30
C ALA A 130 10.22 -28.33 7.21
N GLY A 131 9.95 -29.54 6.73
CA GLY A 131 9.88 -30.73 7.56
C GLY A 131 8.65 -30.72 8.47
N PHE A 132 7.54 -30.18 8.00
CA PHE A 132 6.28 -30.13 8.72
C PHE A 132 5.29 -31.14 8.15
N ASN A 133 4.77 -32.02 9.02
CA ASN A 133 3.73 -32.95 8.64
C ASN A 133 2.34 -32.34 8.92
N PRO A 134 1.53 -32.06 7.89
CA PRO A 134 0.22 -31.46 8.06
C PRO A 134 -0.85 -32.39 8.64
N GLU A 135 -0.63 -33.71 8.67
CA GLU A 135 -1.62 -34.69 9.17
C GLU A 135 -1.65 -34.74 10.68
N ASP A 136 -0.49 -34.70 11.31
CA ASP A 136 -0.36 -34.79 12.77
C ASP A 136 0.29 -33.56 13.41
N TYR A 137 0.54 -32.53 12.61
CA TYR A 137 1.14 -31.24 13.01
C TYR A 137 2.52 -31.40 13.68
N LYS A 138 3.27 -32.43 13.30
CA LYS A 138 4.61 -32.66 13.83
C LYS A 138 5.72 -32.19 12.91
N ILE A 139 6.86 -31.94 13.53
CA ILE A 139 8.09 -31.62 12.81
C ILE A 139 8.80 -32.97 12.56
N GLU A 140 9.04 -33.25 11.29
CA GLU A 140 9.73 -34.43 10.83
C GLU A 140 11.04 -34.04 10.11
N LYS A 141 11.79 -35.08 9.71
CA LYS A 141 12.92 -34.84 8.81
C LYS A 141 12.40 -34.22 7.50
N PRO A 142 13.06 -33.16 6.96
CA PRO A 142 12.62 -32.58 5.72
C PRO A 142 12.52 -33.61 4.60
N GLY A 143 11.42 -33.56 3.88
CA GLY A 143 11.22 -34.39 2.69
C GLY A 143 11.88 -33.82 1.45
N LEU A 144 12.35 -32.55 1.53
CA LEU A 144 13.10 -31.83 0.49
C LEU A 144 14.30 -31.13 1.13
N ASP A 145 15.47 -31.28 0.53
CA ASP A 145 16.65 -30.52 0.94
C ASP A 145 16.56 -29.10 0.47
N LEU A 146 17.15 -28.18 1.26
CA LEU A 146 17.29 -26.77 0.86
C LEU A 146 18.05 -26.67 -0.47
N ALA A 147 17.71 -25.69 -1.26
CA ALA A 147 18.28 -25.42 -2.59
C ALA A 147 18.03 -26.48 -3.68
N THR A 148 17.31 -27.58 -3.39
CA THR A 148 16.90 -28.55 -4.43
C THR A 148 16.05 -27.88 -5.52
N TYR A 149 15.13 -27.02 -5.09
CA TYR A 149 14.33 -26.17 -5.99
C TYR A 149 14.60 -24.71 -5.62
N ASN A 150 15.47 -24.07 -6.35
CA ASN A 150 15.96 -22.71 -6.02
C ASN A 150 16.02 -21.79 -7.24
N PRO A 151 15.28 -20.68 -7.24
CA PRO A 151 14.39 -20.21 -6.17
C PRO A 151 13.05 -20.96 -6.12
N ILE A 152 12.31 -20.79 -5.02
CA ILE A 152 10.87 -21.05 -4.99
C ILE A 152 10.17 -19.72 -5.19
N PHE A 153 9.32 -19.64 -6.22
CA PHE A 153 8.56 -18.45 -6.55
C PHE A 153 7.07 -18.72 -6.39
N ILE A 154 6.43 -18.08 -5.40
CA ILE A 154 5.01 -18.23 -5.10
C ILE A 154 4.25 -17.06 -5.68
N TYR A 155 3.26 -17.31 -6.54
CA TYR A 155 2.50 -16.21 -7.13
C TYR A 155 0.99 -16.47 -7.05
N GLY A 156 0.23 -15.38 -7.01
CA GLY A 156 -1.23 -15.45 -6.97
C GLY A 156 -1.85 -14.14 -6.52
N ALA A 157 -3.14 -13.98 -6.73
CA ALA A 157 -3.86 -12.76 -6.43
C ALA A 157 -3.74 -12.33 -4.97
N SER A 158 -3.95 -11.03 -4.68
CA SER A 158 -3.97 -10.53 -3.29
C SER A 158 -5.00 -11.31 -2.46
N GLY A 159 -4.60 -11.74 -1.25
CA GLY A 159 -5.45 -12.54 -0.36
C GLY A 159 -5.46 -14.05 -0.66
N SER A 160 -4.59 -14.57 -1.54
CA SER A 160 -4.46 -16.01 -1.76
C SER A 160 -3.71 -16.74 -0.63
N GLY A 161 -3.02 -16.03 0.26
CA GLY A 161 -2.29 -16.61 1.39
C GLY A 161 -0.78 -16.71 1.19
N LYS A 162 -0.18 -16.02 0.20
CA LYS A 162 1.28 -16.04 -0.06
C LYS A 162 2.11 -15.68 1.16
N THR A 163 1.86 -14.51 1.73
CA THR A 163 2.54 -14.04 2.94
C THR A 163 2.38 -15.03 4.08
N HIS A 164 1.18 -15.58 4.29
CA HIS A 164 0.93 -16.58 5.32
C HIS A 164 1.82 -17.81 5.13
N LEU A 165 1.88 -18.38 3.93
CA LEU A 165 2.72 -19.56 3.66
C LEU A 165 4.21 -19.25 3.76
N MET A 166 4.65 -18.08 3.33
CA MET A 166 6.05 -17.66 3.47
C MET A 166 6.45 -17.52 4.95
N GLU A 167 5.62 -16.84 5.74
CA GLU A 167 5.89 -16.66 7.17
C GLU A 167 5.79 -18.01 7.93
N ALA A 168 4.84 -18.87 7.57
CA ALA A 168 4.75 -20.22 8.12
C ALA A 168 6.03 -21.03 7.86
N LEU A 169 6.57 -20.96 6.65
CA LEU A 169 7.85 -21.56 6.30
C LEU A 169 8.98 -20.92 7.11
N ALA A 170 9.03 -19.61 7.24
CA ALA A 170 10.05 -18.90 8.01
C ALA A 170 10.05 -19.35 9.48
N HIS A 171 8.88 -19.39 10.13
CA HIS A 171 8.73 -19.86 11.50
C HIS A 171 9.32 -21.28 11.68
N GLN A 172 8.97 -22.20 10.80
CA GLN A 172 9.42 -23.58 10.88
C GLN A 172 10.95 -23.72 10.65
N LEU A 173 11.49 -23.01 9.67
CA LEU A 173 12.93 -23.05 9.38
C LEU A 173 13.76 -22.43 10.52
N MET A 174 13.26 -21.34 11.12
CA MET A 174 13.88 -20.74 12.32
C MET A 174 13.86 -21.68 13.52
N GLN A 175 12.76 -22.41 13.75
CA GLN A 175 12.69 -23.44 14.81
C GLN A 175 13.69 -24.60 14.61
N ARG A 176 14.08 -24.86 13.36
CA ARG A 176 15.14 -25.80 13.02
C ARG A 176 16.56 -25.22 13.18
N GLY A 177 16.70 -23.98 13.65
CA GLY A 177 17.98 -23.33 13.85
C GLY A 177 18.62 -22.74 12.59
N LEU A 178 17.87 -22.63 11.48
CA LEU A 178 18.35 -22.01 10.25
C LEU A 178 18.29 -20.47 10.35
N LYS A 179 19.25 -19.80 9.76
CA LYS A 179 19.28 -18.35 9.64
C LYS A 179 18.36 -17.91 8.49
N VAL A 180 17.13 -17.51 8.82
CA VAL A 180 16.14 -17.03 7.85
C VAL A 180 16.13 -15.51 7.89
N PHE A 181 16.19 -14.88 6.71
CA PHE A 181 16.00 -13.43 6.56
C PHE A 181 14.75 -13.20 5.72
N PHE A 182 13.68 -12.79 6.39
CA PHE A 182 12.39 -12.50 5.77
C PHE A 182 12.19 -10.98 5.69
N VAL A 183 11.90 -10.47 4.51
CA VAL A 183 11.54 -9.06 4.30
C VAL A 183 10.47 -8.88 3.24
N LYS A 184 9.70 -7.81 3.37
CA LYS A 184 8.88 -7.30 2.28
C LYS A 184 9.74 -6.54 1.28
N ALA A 185 9.34 -6.49 0.03
CA ALA A 185 10.07 -5.77 -1.01
C ALA A 185 10.21 -4.27 -0.73
N GLU A 186 9.24 -3.66 0.00
CA GLU A 186 9.39 -2.29 0.51
C GLU A 186 10.56 -2.16 1.47
N THR A 187 10.66 -3.05 2.47
CA THR A 187 11.75 -3.06 3.47
C THR A 187 13.09 -3.28 2.79
N PHE A 188 13.18 -4.24 1.85
CA PHE A 188 14.39 -4.44 1.05
C PHE A 188 14.80 -3.16 0.31
N THR A 189 13.84 -2.49 -0.35
CA THR A 189 14.09 -1.21 -1.05
C THR A 189 14.59 -0.12 -0.10
N GLN A 190 13.95 0.01 1.07
CA GLN A 190 14.37 0.98 2.09
C GLN A 190 15.78 0.69 2.62
N HIS A 191 16.11 -0.58 2.82
CA HIS A 191 17.44 -1.00 3.25
C HIS A 191 18.50 -0.68 2.19
N VAL A 192 18.25 -0.96 0.90
CA VAL A 192 19.16 -0.60 -0.20
C VAL A 192 19.38 0.91 -0.27
N VAL A 193 18.30 1.70 -0.25
CA VAL A 193 18.38 3.17 -0.31
C VAL A 193 19.15 3.73 0.89
N SER A 194 18.88 3.23 2.09
CA SER A 194 19.58 3.64 3.31
C SER A 194 21.06 3.25 3.28
N ALA A 195 21.37 2.05 2.80
CA ALA A 195 22.74 1.56 2.66
C ALA A 195 23.56 2.41 1.67
N ILE A 196 22.97 2.78 0.53
CA ILE A 196 23.61 3.67 -0.45
C ILE A 196 23.83 5.06 0.16
N ARG A 197 22.80 5.65 0.78
CA ARG A 197 22.83 6.99 1.37
C ARG A 197 23.88 7.12 2.46
N LEU A 198 24.06 6.07 3.27
CA LEU A 198 24.96 6.06 4.44
C LEU A 198 26.33 5.44 4.13
N GLY A 199 26.59 4.98 2.89
CA GLY A 199 27.84 4.30 2.52
C GLY A 199 28.01 2.92 3.18
N LYS A 200 26.92 2.28 3.65
CA LYS A 200 26.90 1.02 4.41
C LYS A 200 26.49 -0.20 3.58
N MET A 201 26.86 -0.21 2.31
CA MET A 201 26.55 -1.33 1.41
C MET A 201 27.21 -2.65 1.82
N GLN A 202 28.35 -2.60 2.51
CA GLN A 202 29.00 -3.82 2.99
C GLN A 202 28.21 -4.48 4.11
N GLU A 203 27.69 -3.70 5.06
CA GLU A 203 26.85 -4.18 6.16
C GLU A 203 25.51 -4.72 5.63
N PHE A 204 24.92 -4.03 4.64
CA PHE A 204 23.73 -4.53 3.94
C PHE A 204 24.00 -5.90 3.32
N ARG A 205 25.07 -6.03 2.53
CA ARG A 205 25.44 -7.30 1.89
C ARG A 205 25.75 -8.39 2.90
N ALA A 206 26.40 -8.05 4.00
CA ALA A 206 26.63 -9.00 5.09
C ALA A 206 25.33 -9.51 5.71
N ALA A 207 24.35 -8.63 5.97
CA ALA A 207 23.06 -9.02 6.53
C ALA A 207 22.25 -9.91 5.60
N TYR A 208 22.24 -9.63 4.29
CA TYR A 208 21.41 -10.34 3.31
C TYR A 208 22.04 -11.59 2.72
N ARG A 209 23.38 -11.68 2.72
CA ARG A 209 24.09 -12.80 2.06
C ARG A 209 24.61 -13.87 3.03
N HIS A 210 24.75 -13.57 4.34
CA HIS A 210 25.17 -14.56 5.33
C HIS A 210 23.98 -15.25 6.04
N VAL A 211 23.03 -15.72 5.25
CA VAL A 211 21.82 -16.41 5.70
C VAL A 211 21.70 -17.76 5.06
N ASP A 212 20.92 -18.67 5.63
CA ASP A 212 20.63 -19.97 5.02
C ASP A 212 19.43 -19.88 4.07
N VAL A 213 18.51 -18.96 4.37
CA VAL A 213 17.28 -18.74 3.59
C VAL A 213 17.00 -17.24 3.48
N LEU A 214 16.89 -16.73 2.26
CA LEU A 214 16.39 -15.38 1.98
C LEU A 214 14.96 -15.45 1.47
N MET A 215 14.06 -14.71 2.10
CA MET A 215 12.65 -14.66 1.73
C MET A 215 12.25 -13.22 1.44
N ILE A 216 11.69 -12.95 0.25
CA ILE A 216 11.24 -11.60 -0.12
C ILE A 216 9.80 -11.68 -0.59
N ASP A 217 8.91 -10.99 0.13
CA ASP A 217 7.49 -10.93 -0.18
C ASP A 217 7.17 -9.73 -1.08
N ASP A 218 6.25 -9.94 -2.04
CA ASP A 218 5.70 -8.92 -2.95
C ASP A 218 6.74 -8.27 -3.89
N VAL A 219 7.58 -9.07 -4.58
CA VAL A 219 8.67 -8.59 -5.46
C VAL A 219 8.21 -7.71 -6.64
N GLN A 220 6.91 -7.69 -7.02
CA GLN A 220 6.37 -6.77 -8.02
C GLN A 220 6.59 -5.29 -7.64
N ILE A 221 6.82 -4.98 -6.37
CA ILE A 221 7.11 -3.63 -5.86
C ILE A 221 8.46 -3.10 -6.34
N PHE A 222 9.35 -3.96 -6.82
CA PHE A 222 10.62 -3.55 -7.42
C PHE A 222 10.46 -2.91 -8.81
N SER A 223 9.27 -2.94 -9.40
CA SER A 223 8.96 -2.28 -10.67
C SER A 223 9.54 -0.85 -10.72
N ARG A 224 10.32 -0.54 -11.77
CA ARG A 224 10.99 0.75 -12.01
C ARG A 224 12.04 1.18 -10.97
N LYS A 225 12.52 0.28 -10.10
CA LYS A 225 13.52 0.55 -9.06
C LYS A 225 14.88 -0.05 -9.44
N ASN A 226 15.53 0.47 -10.45
CA ASN A 226 16.71 -0.11 -11.07
C ASN A 226 17.85 -0.44 -10.07
N ALA A 227 18.20 0.50 -9.18
CA ALA A 227 19.26 0.26 -8.19
C ALA A 227 18.91 -0.89 -7.21
N THR A 228 17.63 -1.02 -6.84
CA THR A 228 17.15 -2.10 -5.99
C THR A 228 17.18 -3.44 -6.74
N GLN A 229 16.79 -3.44 -8.01
CA GLN A 229 16.83 -4.63 -8.86
C GLN A 229 18.26 -5.11 -9.09
N GLU A 230 19.19 -4.20 -9.28
CA GLU A 230 20.63 -4.51 -9.46
C GLU A 230 21.20 -5.19 -8.21
N GLU A 231 20.97 -4.62 -7.02
CA GLU A 231 21.46 -5.21 -5.76
C GLU A 231 20.78 -6.56 -5.45
N LEU A 232 19.48 -6.68 -5.77
CA LEU A 232 18.78 -7.96 -5.67
C LEU A 232 19.40 -9.02 -6.59
N PHE A 233 19.72 -8.65 -7.84
CA PHE A 233 20.36 -9.57 -8.78
C PHE A 233 21.72 -10.09 -8.26
N HIS A 234 22.54 -9.22 -7.71
CA HIS A 234 23.83 -9.60 -7.13
C HIS A 234 23.65 -10.46 -5.87
N THR A 235 22.71 -10.11 -5.00
CA THR A 235 22.41 -10.89 -3.80
C THR A 235 21.87 -12.28 -4.16
N PHE A 236 20.97 -12.35 -5.13
CA PHE A 236 20.45 -13.61 -5.66
C PHE A 236 21.57 -14.53 -6.15
N ASN A 237 22.45 -14.01 -7.03
CA ASN A 237 23.53 -14.80 -7.58
C ASN A 237 24.50 -15.32 -6.50
N THR A 238 24.84 -14.51 -5.50
CA THR A 238 25.69 -14.92 -4.39
C THR A 238 25.05 -16.10 -3.62
N LEU A 239 23.80 -15.92 -3.19
CA LEU A 239 23.09 -16.96 -2.40
C LEU A 239 22.88 -18.24 -3.22
N HIS A 240 22.51 -18.11 -4.47
CA HIS A 240 22.31 -19.28 -5.35
C HIS A 240 23.60 -20.07 -5.55
N THR A 241 24.74 -19.39 -5.78
CA THR A 241 26.04 -20.03 -5.94
C THR A 241 26.51 -20.72 -4.66
N GLU A 242 26.17 -20.17 -3.50
CA GLU A 242 26.47 -20.74 -2.19
C GLU A 242 25.49 -21.84 -1.76
N GLY A 243 24.53 -22.22 -2.61
CA GLY A 243 23.52 -23.22 -2.31
C GLY A 243 22.54 -22.81 -1.20
N LYS A 244 22.32 -21.51 -1.02
CA LYS A 244 21.35 -20.97 -0.06
C LYS A 244 19.97 -20.90 -0.67
N GLN A 245 18.92 -21.17 0.10
CA GLN A 245 17.54 -21.16 -0.39
C GLN A 245 17.03 -19.72 -0.59
N ILE A 246 16.38 -19.49 -1.71
CA ILE A 246 15.68 -18.23 -2.00
C ILE A 246 14.20 -18.54 -2.18
N VAL A 247 13.34 -17.77 -1.51
CA VAL A 247 11.87 -17.87 -1.64
C VAL A 247 11.32 -16.49 -1.93
N LEU A 248 10.56 -16.35 -3.00
CA LEU A 248 10.02 -15.09 -3.46
C LEU A 248 8.52 -15.18 -3.61
N SER A 249 7.82 -14.08 -3.40
CA SER A 249 6.40 -14.01 -3.74
C SER A 249 6.05 -12.84 -4.63
N SER A 250 4.95 -13.00 -5.37
CA SER A 250 4.39 -11.93 -6.20
C SER A 250 2.88 -12.10 -6.40
N ASN A 251 2.22 -11.02 -6.83
CA ASN A 251 0.83 -11.10 -7.27
C ASN A 251 0.67 -11.68 -8.68
N LEU A 252 1.74 -11.70 -9.50
CA LEU A 252 1.78 -12.21 -10.86
C LEU A 252 2.90 -13.23 -11.04
N ALA A 253 2.76 -14.11 -12.02
CA ALA A 253 3.86 -15.00 -12.43
C ALA A 253 5.05 -14.18 -12.98
N PRO A 254 6.30 -14.66 -12.86
CA PRO A 254 7.50 -13.89 -13.22
C PRO A 254 7.43 -13.22 -14.60
N ARG A 255 7.00 -13.94 -15.62
CA ARG A 255 6.88 -13.45 -17.01
C ARG A 255 5.89 -12.29 -17.21
N PHE A 256 5.02 -12.03 -16.25
CA PHE A 256 4.03 -10.93 -16.28
C PHE A 256 4.42 -9.76 -15.40
N LEU A 257 5.61 -9.76 -14.82
CA LEU A 257 6.12 -8.66 -14.01
C LEU A 257 6.60 -7.53 -14.93
N GLU A 258 5.90 -6.41 -14.89
CA GLU A 258 6.24 -5.24 -15.70
C GLU A 258 7.38 -4.41 -15.08
N HIS A 259 8.27 -3.89 -15.94
CA HIS A 259 9.40 -3.04 -15.54
C HIS A 259 10.36 -3.69 -14.51
N ILE A 260 10.45 -5.01 -14.53
CA ILE A 260 11.49 -5.80 -13.90
C ILE A 260 12.47 -6.23 -14.99
N GLU A 261 13.77 -6.16 -14.72
CA GLU A 261 14.82 -6.53 -15.68
C GLU A 261 14.73 -8.01 -16.08
N ASP A 262 14.88 -8.31 -17.37
CA ASP A 262 14.78 -9.68 -17.93
C ASP A 262 15.72 -10.67 -17.25
N ARG A 263 16.90 -10.20 -16.82
CA ARG A 263 17.85 -11.04 -16.08
C ARG A 263 17.31 -11.50 -14.72
N LEU A 264 16.48 -10.70 -14.03
CA LEU A 264 15.80 -11.09 -12.80
C LEU A 264 14.63 -12.03 -13.09
N ILE A 265 13.84 -11.73 -14.13
CA ILE A 265 12.73 -12.61 -14.56
C ILE A 265 13.28 -14.01 -14.83
N SER A 266 14.35 -14.13 -15.61
CA SER A 266 15.02 -15.40 -15.88
C SER A 266 15.45 -16.13 -14.59
N ARG A 267 15.97 -15.41 -13.59
CA ARG A 267 16.33 -15.98 -12.28
C ARG A 267 15.12 -16.47 -11.49
N PHE A 268 14.02 -15.72 -11.53
CA PHE A 268 12.78 -16.10 -10.84
C PHE A 268 12.15 -17.36 -11.44
N GLU A 269 12.31 -17.59 -12.73
CA GLU A 269 11.81 -18.78 -13.43
C GLU A 269 12.75 -20.00 -13.35
N TRP A 270 13.95 -19.83 -12.86
CA TRP A 270 14.97 -20.88 -12.86
C TRP A 270 14.60 -22.09 -11.99
N GLY A 271 13.92 -21.87 -10.88
CA GLY A 271 13.54 -22.89 -9.92
C GLY A 271 12.09 -23.34 -10.03
N LEU A 272 11.42 -23.44 -8.89
CA LEU A 272 10.04 -23.91 -8.80
C LEU A 272 9.06 -22.73 -8.69
N THR A 273 8.16 -22.62 -9.66
CA THR A 273 7.12 -21.60 -9.69
C THR A 273 5.79 -22.19 -9.27
N LEU A 274 5.22 -21.70 -8.16
CA LEU A 274 4.03 -22.23 -7.50
C LEU A 274 2.86 -21.26 -7.59
N PRO A 275 1.81 -21.58 -8.37
CA PRO A 275 0.57 -20.81 -8.34
C PRO A 275 -0.18 -21.04 -7.03
N LEU A 276 -0.66 -19.97 -6.43
CA LEU A 276 -1.46 -20.00 -5.21
C LEU A 276 -2.80 -19.31 -5.46
N ASP A 277 -3.84 -20.10 -5.67
CA ASP A 277 -5.18 -19.61 -5.93
C ASP A 277 -5.90 -19.22 -4.64
N ARG A 278 -6.88 -18.32 -4.78
CA ARG A 278 -7.71 -17.90 -3.65
C ARG A 278 -8.64 -19.03 -3.21
N ILE A 279 -8.79 -19.15 -1.93
CA ILE A 279 -9.87 -19.90 -1.31
C ILE A 279 -11.19 -19.21 -1.62
N SER A 280 -12.16 -19.97 -2.13
CA SER A 280 -13.45 -19.44 -2.59
C SER A 280 -14.67 -20.20 -2.04
N THR A 281 -14.48 -21.40 -1.49
CA THR A 281 -15.60 -22.19 -0.98
C THR A 281 -16.02 -21.73 0.41
N GLN A 282 -17.34 -21.77 0.66
CA GLN A 282 -17.89 -21.37 1.96
C GLN A 282 -17.36 -22.23 3.10
N LYS A 283 -17.12 -23.52 2.85
CA LYS A 283 -16.54 -24.44 3.83
C LYS A 283 -15.12 -24.02 4.25
N GLU A 284 -14.29 -23.64 3.28
CA GLU A 284 -12.93 -23.17 3.55
C GLU A 284 -12.91 -21.84 4.30
N LEU A 285 -13.81 -20.91 3.95
CA LEU A 285 -13.98 -19.64 4.69
C LEU A 285 -14.42 -19.88 6.13
N GLN A 286 -15.32 -20.86 6.35
CA GLN A 286 -15.73 -21.25 7.69
C GLN A 286 -14.57 -21.82 8.51
N LEU A 287 -13.71 -22.64 7.89
CA LEU A 287 -12.50 -23.16 8.54
C LEU A 287 -11.50 -22.05 8.90
N ILE A 288 -11.31 -21.05 8.01
CA ILE A 288 -10.48 -19.88 8.32
C ILE A 288 -11.05 -19.15 9.53
N LEU A 289 -12.35 -18.87 9.54
CA LEU A 289 -13.01 -18.21 10.66
C LEU A 289 -12.80 -19.00 11.95
N GLN A 290 -13.03 -20.29 11.95
CA GLN A 290 -12.85 -21.16 13.10
C GLN A 290 -11.43 -21.13 13.64
N LYS A 291 -10.42 -21.32 12.77
CA LYS A 291 -9.00 -21.30 13.17
C LYS A 291 -8.59 -19.94 13.73
N ARG A 292 -9.05 -18.84 13.14
CA ARG A 292 -8.76 -17.48 13.61
C ARG A 292 -9.41 -17.14 14.95
N THR A 293 -10.69 -17.47 15.13
CA THR A 293 -11.39 -17.24 16.38
C THR A 293 -10.82 -18.10 17.52
N GLN A 294 -10.38 -19.32 17.21
CA GLN A 294 -9.71 -20.18 18.16
C GLN A 294 -8.33 -19.62 18.57
N PHE A 295 -7.54 -19.12 17.62
CA PHE A 295 -6.25 -18.48 17.91
C PHE A 295 -6.40 -17.26 18.82
N TYR A 296 -7.36 -16.37 18.50
CA TYR A 296 -7.61 -15.17 19.30
C TYR A 296 -8.36 -15.47 20.61
N ARG A 297 -8.74 -16.72 20.85
CA ARG A 297 -9.60 -17.12 21.98
C ARG A 297 -10.87 -16.27 22.06
N PHE A 298 -11.45 -15.97 20.91
CA PHE A 298 -12.59 -15.09 20.76
C PHE A 298 -13.77 -15.87 20.17
N PRO A 299 -14.56 -16.56 21.03
CA PRO A 299 -15.72 -17.32 20.57
C PRO A 299 -16.81 -16.38 20.08
N LEU A 300 -17.46 -16.74 18.96
CA LEU A 300 -18.53 -15.99 18.33
C LEU A 300 -19.86 -16.75 18.44
N LYS A 301 -20.99 -16.04 18.58
CA LYS A 301 -22.32 -16.62 18.43
C LYS A 301 -22.56 -17.10 17.00
N GLN A 302 -23.38 -18.13 16.83
CA GLN A 302 -23.69 -18.70 15.51
C GLN A 302 -24.26 -17.66 14.53
N GLU A 303 -25.12 -16.76 15.02
CA GLU A 303 -25.72 -15.66 14.24
C GLU A 303 -24.66 -14.69 13.69
N VAL A 304 -23.63 -14.40 14.48
CA VAL A 304 -22.50 -13.54 14.08
C VAL A 304 -21.64 -14.24 13.03
N ILE A 305 -21.39 -15.56 13.20
CA ILE A 305 -20.66 -16.39 12.23
C ILE A 305 -21.36 -16.37 10.87
N GLU A 306 -22.66 -16.60 10.84
CA GLU A 306 -23.49 -16.61 9.63
C GLU A 306 -23.50 -15.22 8.96
N TYR A 307 -23.62 -14.15 9.76
CA TYR A 307 -23.56 -12.80 9.26
C TYR A 307 -22.21 -12.48 8.59
N ILE A 308 -21.09 -12.85 9.23
CA ILE A 308 -19.75 -12.61 8.68
C ILE A 308 -19.54 -13.41 7.39
N LEU A 309 -19.87 -14.71 7.37
CA LEU A 309 -19.72 -15.56 6.19
C LEU A 309 -20.60 -15.15 5.02
N LYS A 310 -21.77 -14.55 5.29
CA LYS A 310 -22.64 -13.96 4.26
C LYS A 310 -22.08 -12.67 3.67
N LYS A 311 -21.41 -11.86 4.50
CA LYS A 311 -20.88 -10.55 4.08
C LYS A 311 -19.50 -10.62 3.43
N PHE A 312 -18.65 -11.51 3.88
CA PHE A 312 -17.25 -11.61 3.43
C PHE A 312 -17.04 -12.91 2.64
N THR A 313 -16.89 -12.77 1.33
CA THR A 313 -16.71 -13.88 0.39
C THR A 313 -15.24 -14.18 0.06
N ASN A 314 -14.30 -13.41 0.62
CA ASN A 314 -12.87 -13.62 0.44
C ASN A 314 -12.13 -13.71 1.78
N SER A 315 -11.06 -14.50 1.80
CA SER A 315 -10.26 -14.80 3.00
C SER A 315 -9.62 -13.57 3.63
N LYS A 316 -9.14 -12.61 2.82
CA LYS A 316 -8.48 -11.38 3.28
C LYS A 316 -9.43 -10.53 4.12
N ASN A 317 -10.62 -10.27 3.59
CA ASN A 317 -11.62 -9.43 4.24
C ASN A 317 -12.25 -10.14 5.43
N LEU A 318 -12.46 -11.45 5.33
CA LEU A 318 -12.91 -12.27 6.44
C LEU A 318 -11.94 -12.18 7.63
N THR A 319 -10.65 -12.35 7.39
CA THR A 319 -9.61 -12.25 8.43
C THR A 319 -9.60 -10.87 9.06
N LYS A 320 -9.62 -9.80 8.23
CA LYS A 320 -9.65 -8.42 8.72
C LYS A 320 -10.90 -8.10 9.53
N ALA A 321 -12.06 -8.65 9.14
CA ALA A 321 -13.30 -8.50 9.93
C ALA A 321 -13.16 -9.13 11.32
N ILE A 322 -12.58 -10.33 11.41
CA ILE A 322 -12.34 -11.01 12.70
C ILE A 322 -11.37 -10.18 13.57
N GLU A 323 -10.30 -9.66 13.01
CA GLU A 323 -9.34 -8.80 13.71
C GLU A 323 -10.03 -7.54 14.28
N ILE A 324 -10.84 -6.86 13.45
CA ILE A 324 -11.60 -5.68 13.87
C ILE A 324 -12.54 -6.02 15.05
N LEU A 325 -13.28 -7.12 14.95
CA LEU A 325 -14.18 -7.56 16.02
C LEU A 325 -13.41 -7.87 17.30
N THR A 326 -12.30 -8.58 17.19
CA THR A 326 -11.45 -8.95 18.33
C THR A 326 -10.91 -7.69 19.02
N ILE A 327 -10.31 -6.76 18.24
CA ILE A 327 -9.75 -5.52 18.79
C ILE A 327 -10.83 -4.65 19.45
N LYS A 328 -11.96 -4.44 18.79
CA LYS A 328 -13.03 -3.61 19.33
C LYS A 328 -13.69 -4.21 20.56
N SER A 329 -13.87 -5.53 20.60
CA SER A 329 -14.37 -6.23 21.77
C SER A 329 -13.45 -6.05 22.98
N HIS A 330 -12.13 -6.16 22.79
CA HIS A 330 -11.16 -5.92 23.87
C HIS A 330 -11.13 -4.46 24.34
N LEU A 331 -11.24 -3.50 23.42
CA LEU A 331 -11.28 -2.08 23.76
C LEU A 331 -12.52 -1.68 24.57
N HIS A 332 -13.67 -2.29 24.27
CA HIS A 332 -14.93 -2.03 24.98
C HIS A 332 -15.09 -2.87 26.25
N LYS A 333 -14.04 -3.60 26.69
CA LYS A 333 -14.05 -4.43 27.92
C LYS A 333 -15.24 -5.39 27.99
N ILE A 334 -15.67 -5.90 26.83
CA ILE A 334 -16.65 -6.98 26.81
C ILE A 334 -16.03 -8.15 27.55
N ASP A 335 -16.63 -8.54 28.66
CA ASP A 335 -16.12 -9.63 29.49
C ASP A 335 -15.95 -10.86 28.61
N GLN A 336 -14.80 -11.56 28.67
CA GLN A 336 -14.52 -12.75 27.85
C GLN A 336 -15.60 -13.86 28.00
N LYS A 337 -16.47 -13.72 29.02
CA LYS A 337 -17.63 -14.58 29.23
C LYS A 337 -18.87 -14.16 28.44
N GLN A 338 -18.92 -12.92 27.92
CA GLN A 338 -20.07 -12.40 27.19
C GLN A 338 -19.77 -12.48 25.69
N LEU A 339 -20.47 -13.39 25.00
CA LEU A 339 -20.34 -13.53 23.54
C LEU A 339 -20.87 -12.28 22.84
N LEU A 340 -20.15 -11.83 21.81
CA LEU A 340 -20.52 -10.66 21.01
C LEU A 340 -21.91 -10.80 20.40
N GLU A 341 -22.76 -9.78 20.58
CA GLU A 341 -24.10 -9.70 20.00
C GLU A 341 -24.05 -9.30 18.51
N LEU A 342 -25.08 -9.70 17.75
CA LEU A 342 -25.13 -9.43 16.31
C LEU A 342 -25.14 -7.93 16.00
N ASP A 343 -25.85 -7.13 16.76
CA ASP A 343 -25.96 -5.68 16.54
C ASP A 343 -24.66 -4.94 16.87
N GLU A 344 -23.91 -5.42 17.86
CA GLU A 344 -22.58 -4.93 18.15
C GLU A 344 -21.61 -5.27 16.98
N ALA A 345 -21.67 -6.50 16.49
CA ALA A 345 -20.86 -6.92 15.33
C ALA A 345 -21.16 -6.08 14.09
N ARG A 346 -22.43 -5.78 13.80
CA ARG A 346 -22.85 -4.88 12.71
C ARG A 346 -22.26 -3.48 12.88
N THR A 347 -22.37 -2.92 14.08
CA THR A 347 -21.84 -1.59 14.40
C THR A 347 -20.33 -1.53 14.25
N TYR A 348 -19.62 -2.58 14.70
CA TYR A 348 -18.16 -2.63 14.61
C TYR A 348 -17.66 -2.77 13.19
N LEU A 349 -18.39 -3.48 12.35
CA LEU A 349 -18.02 -3.73 10.95
C LEU A 349 -18.58 -2.71 9.96
N ALA A 350 -19.51 -1.82 10.38
CA ALA A 350 -20.18 -0.88 9.48
C ALA A 350 -19.21 -0.08 8.61
N LYS A 351 -18.23 0.58 9.23
CA LYS A 351 -17.24 1.37 8.49
C LYS A 351 -16.39 0.54 7.54
N PHE A 352 -15.98 -0.66 7.96
CA PHE A 352 -15.20 -1.57 7.12
C PHE A 352 -15.98 -2.05 5.91
N LEU A 353 -17.29 -2.34 6.08
CA LEU A 353 -18.18 -2.70 4.98
C LEU A 353 -18.41 -1.55 4.01
N GLU A 354 -18.55 -0.31 4.50
CA GLU A 354 -18.65 0.88 3.65
C GLU A 354 -17.39 1.10 2.80
N ASP A 355 -16.20 0.94 3.40
CA ASP A 355 -14.92 1.08 2.69
C ASP A 355 -14.73 -0.03 1.65
N GLU A 356 -15.12 -1.27 1.96
CA GLU A 356 -15.11 -2.40 1.04
C GLU A 356 -16.02 -2.21 -0.18
N THR A 357 -17.19 -1.61 0.05
CA THR A 357 -18.14 -1.30 -1.03
C THR A 357 -17.50 -0.32 -2.02
N LYS A 358 -16.73 0.65 -1.54
CA LYS A 358 -16.00 1.61 -2.38
C LYS A 358 -14.84 0.97 -3.16
N GLU A 359 -14.13 -0.01 -2.57
CA GLU A 359 -13.01 -0.70 -3.24
C GLU A 359 -13.46 -1.66 -4.36
N LYS A 360 -14.70 -2.12 -4.37
CA LYS A 360 -15.24 -3.03 -5.41
C LYS A 360 -15.70 -2.32 -6.67
N LEU A 361 -15.86 -1.01 -6.63
CA LEU A 361 -16.26 -0.21 -7.78
C LEU A 361 -15.04 0.08 -8.65
N THR A 362 -14.90 -0.65 -9.77
CA THR A 362 -13.86 -0.38 -10.78
C THR A 362 -14.33 0.65 -11.81
N GLU A 363 -13.36 1.27 -12.51
CA GLU A 363 -13.61 2.21 -13.61
C GLU A 363 -14.57 1.61 -14.65
N GLU A 364 -14.27 0.39 -15.11
CA GLU A 364 -15.04 -0.33 -16.11
C GLU A 364 -16.47 -0.60 -15.63
N LYS A 365 -16.62 -1.04 -14.39
CA LYS A 365 -17.91 -1.35 -13.80
C LYS A 365 -18.78 -0.11 -13.62
N LEU A 366 -18.18 1.02 -13.21
CA LEU A 366 -18.89 2.29 -13.11
C LEU A 366 -19.37 2.76 -14.49
N LEU A 367 -18.51 2.67 -15.50
CA LEU A 367 -18.86 3.01 -16.87
C LEU A 367 -19.97 2.11 -17.41
N GLN A 368 -19.93 0.82 -17.10
CA GLN A 368 -20.98 -0.12 -17.47
C GLN A 368 -22.33 0.22 -16.82
N ILE A 369 -22.34 0.53 -15.50
CA ILE A 369 -23.58 0.93 -14.79
C ILE A 369 -24.18 2.20 -15.40
N VAL A 370 -23.34 3.19 -15.76
CA VAL A 370 -23.83 4.41 -16.43
C VAL A 370 -24.39 4.10 -17.81
N SER A 371 -23.66 3.33 -18.62
CA SER A 371 -24.06 2.90 -19.95
C SER A 371 -25.42 2.16 -19.94
N GLU A 372 -25.59 1.21 -19.02
CA GLU A 372 -26.84 0.47 -18.82
C GLU A 372 -28.00 1.38 -18.35
N ASN A 373 -27.70 2.39 -17.51
CA ASN A 373 -28.73 3.30 -17.02
C ASN A 373 -29.35 4.17 -18.12
N PHE A 374 -28.53 4.56 -19.11
CA PHE A 374 -28.96 5.37 -20.23
C PHE A 374 -29.29 4.54 -21.50
N GLY A 375 -29.10 3.21 -21.47
CA GLY A 375 -29.35 2.32 -22.63
C GLY A 375 -28.42 2.59 -23.80
N ILE A 376 -27.22 3.12 -23.58
CA ILE A 376 -26.23 3.41 -24.64
C ILE A 376 -25.07 2.41 -24.59
N LYS A 377 -24.39 2.21 -25.73
CA LYS A 377 -23.18 1.37 -25.73
C LYS A 377 -22.00 2.10 -25.09
N LEU A 378 -21.14 1.35 -24.45
CA LEU A 378 -19.94 1.90 -23.79
C LEU A 378 -19.07 2.70 -24.77
N ASP A 379 -18.86 2.16 -25.99
CA ASP A 379 -18.06 2.81 -27.04
C ASP A 379 -18.66 4.14 -27.51
N ASP A 380 -20.00 4.26 -27.54
CA ASP A 380 -20.70 5.49 -27.90
C ASP A 380 -20.55 6.54 -26.79
N MET A 381 -20.56 6.12 -25.53
CA MET A 381 -20.35 7.00 -24.39
C MET A 381 -18.90 7.49 -24.29
N THR A 382 -17.92 6.63 -24.52
CA THR A 382 -16.49 6.98 -24.44
C THR A 382 -15.97 7.63 -25.72
N GLY A 383 -16.63 7.42 -26.85
CA GLY A 383 -16.24 7.89 -28.18
C GLY A 383 -16.40 9.41 -28.40
N LYS A 384 -16.15 9.84 -29.66
CA LYS A 384 -16.14 11.25 -30.06
C LYS A 384 -17.52 11.84 -30.36
N SER A 385 -18.59 11.03 -30.33
CA SER A 385 -19.95 11.50 -30.62
C SER A 385 -20.36 12.71 -29.76
N GLN A 386 -20.95 13.72 -30.40
CA GLN A 386 -21.45 14.94 -29.77
C GLN A 386 -23.00 14.97 -29.69
N SER A 387 -23.66 13.83 -29.96
CA SER A 387 -25.12 13.74 -29.82
C SER A 387 -25.50 14.02 -28.36
N ARG A 388 -26.64 14.70 -28.18
CA ARG A 388 -27.14 15.07 -26.85
C ARG A 388 -27.35 13.86 -25.96
N ASP A 389 -27.75 12.74 -26.54
CA ASP A 389 -27.97 11.47 -25.84
C ASP A 389 -26.70 10.84 -25.28
N ASN A 390 -25.52 11.16 -25.85
CA ASN A 390 -24.24 10.64 -25.41
C ASN A 390 -23.47 11.62 -24.50
N VAL A 391 -23.79 12.92 -24.56
CA VAL A 391 -23.08 13.96 -23.83
C VAL A 391 -23.40 13.91 -22.33
N LEU A 392 -24.67 13.82 -21.96
CA LEU A 392 -25.08 13.79 -20.56
C LEU A 392 -24.56 12.54 -19.82
N PRO A 393 -24.73 11.30 -20.35
CA PRO A 393 -24.14 10.12 -19.74
C PRO A 393 -22.62 10.20 -19.56
N ARG A 394 -21.92 10.71 -20.57
CA ARG A 394 -20.48 10.94 -20.53
C ARG A 394 -20.08 11.89 -19.41
N GLN A 395 -20.76 13.03 -19.27
CA GLN A 395 -20.48 14.02 -18.22
C GLN A 395 -20.78 13.45 -16.83
N LEU A 396 -21.87 12.68 -16.65
CA LEU A 396 -22.18 11.98 -15.41
C LEU A 396 -21.16 10.91 -15.08
N ALA A 397 -20.68 10.15 -16.07
CA ALA A 397 -19.62 9.16 -15.89
C ALA A 397 -18.31 9.83 -15.42
N MET A 398 -17.91 10.94 -16.06
CA MET A 398 -16.72 11.73 -15.63
C MET A 398 -16.87 12.24 -14.19
N TYR A 399 -18.05 12.76 -13.83
CA TYR A 399 -18.35 13.22 -12.49
C TYR A 399 -18.27 12.09 -11.46
N LEU A 400 -18.87 10.92 -11.73
CA LEU A 400 -18.86 9.77 -10.84
C LEU A 400 -17.46 9.15 -10.70
N LEU A 401 -16.69 9.03 -11.78
CA LEU A 401 -15.29 8.59 -11.73
C LEU A 401 -14.46 9.50 -10.81
N ARG A 402 -14.70 10.82 -10.85
CA ARG A 402 -14.02 11.74 -9.96
C ARG A 402 -14.51 11.66 -8.53
N LYS A 403 -15.82 11.56 -8.31
CA LYS A 403 -16.45 11.58 -6.97
C LYS A 403 -16.26 10.28 -6.22
N GLU A 404 -16.55 9.15 -6.87
CA GLU A 404 -16.58 7.83 -6.22
C GLU A 404 -15.19 7.15 -6.21
N LEU A 405 -14.44 7.23 -7.33
CA LEU A 405 -13.12 6.60 -7.48
C LEU A 405 -11.96 7.58 -7.27
N LYS A 406 -12.23 8.88 -7.07
CA LYS A 406 -11.22 9.94 -6.86
C LYS A 406 -10.13 10.00 -7.94
N LEU A 407 -10.44 9.58 -9.18
CA LEU A 407 -9.46 9.54 -10.25
C LEU A 407 -8.94 10.94 -10.62
N PRO A 408 -7.66 11.09 -10.99
CA PRO A 408 -7.11 12.34 -11.51
C PRO A 408 -7.77 12.73 -12.83
N PHE A 409 -7.92 14.03 -13.10
CA PHE A 409 -8.53 14.53 -14.33
C PHE A 409 -7.84 14.04 -15.60
N MET A 410 -6.52 13.89 -15.59
CA MET A 410 -5.76 13.35 -16.72
C MET A 410 -6.14 11.89 -17.00
N LYS A 411 -6.30 11.06 -15.97
CA LYS A 411 -6.70 9.66 -16.11
C LYS A 411 -8.14 9.54 -16.63
N ILE A 412 -9.05 10.37 -16.14
CA ILE A 412 -10.42 10.44 -16.66
C ILE A 412 -10.38 10.89 -18.13
N GLY A 413 -9.57 11.88 -18.48
CA GLY A 413 -9.38 12.32 -19.85
C GLY A 413 -8.94 11.20 -20.81
N SER A 414 -7.99 10.36 -20.38
CA SER A 414 -7.52 9.22 -21.17
C SER A 414 -8.61 8.16 -21.42
N ILE A 415 -9.53 7.95 -20.47
CA ILE A 415 -10.66 7.01 -20.64
C ILE A 415 -11.63 7.48 -21.75
N PHE A 416 -11.85 8.78 -21.88
CA PHE A 416 -12.82 9.36 -22.82
C PHE A 416 -12.18 9.98 -24.06
N ASP A 417 -10.89 9.85 -24.27
CA ASP A 417 -10.10 10.53 -25.34
C ASP A 417 -10.41 12.03 -25.39
N ARG A 418 -10.30 12.70 -24.22
CA ARG A 418 -10.56 14.14 -24.04
C ARG A 418 -9.48 14.79 -23.18
N ASP A 419 -9.27 16.07 -23.43
CA ASP A 419 -8.36 16.87 -22.61
C ASP A 419 -8.87 17.03 -21.18
N HIS A 420 -7.95 17.11 -20.23
CA HIS A 420 -8.27 17.33 -18.82
C HIS A 420 -9.13 18.59 -18.57
N SER A 421 -8.98 19.64 -19.39
CA SER A 421 -9.79 20.84 -19.34
C SER A 421 -11.27 20.56 -19.66
N THR A 422 -11.53 19.69 -20.65
CA THR A 422 -12.88 19.23 -21.00
C THR A 422 -13.50 18.41 -19.86
N VAL A 423 -12.71 17.55 -19.22
CA VAL A 423 -13.17 16.79 -18.04
C VAL A 423 -13.53 17.73 -16.89
N MET A 424 -12.67 18.71 -16.59
CA MET A 424 -12.92 19.71 -15.54
C MET A 424 -14.19 20.53 -15.81
N SER A 425 -14.39 20.98 -17.04
CA SER A 425 -15.60 21.74 -17.42
C SER A 425 -16.86 20.88 -17.32
N SER A 426 -16.80 19.63 -17.73
CA SER A 426 -17.91 18.66 -17.64
C SER A 426 -18.31 18.39 -16.19
N ILE A 427 -17.34 18.13 -15.32
CA ILE A 427 -17.57 17.91 -13.89
C ILE A 427 -18.16 19.16 -13.23
N ARG A 428 -17.63 20.35 -13.55
CA ARG A 428 -18.14 21.61 -13.02
C ARG A 428 -19.58 21.87 -13.46
N ASN A 429 -19.91 21.54 -14.71
CA ASN A 429 -21.28 21.67 -15.24
C ASN A 429 -22.25 20.76 -14.48
N ILE A 430 -21.92 19.48 -14.32
CA ILE A 430 -22.76 18.54 -13.55
C ILE A 430 -22.92 19.00 -12.09
N THR A 431 -21.82 19.45 -11.43
CA THR A 431 -21.90 19.95 -10.05
C THR A 431 -22.87 21.15 -9.94
N LYS A 432 -22.79 22.11 -10.87
CA LYS A 432 -23.68 23.27 -10.92
C LYS A 432 -25.14 22.87 -11.12
N ASN A 433 -25.41 21.88 -11.98
CA ASN A 433 -26.77 21.41 -12.24
C ASN A 433 -27.35 20.64 -11.03
N ILE A 434 -26.51 19.92 -10.29
CA ILE A 434 -26.90 19.29 -9.01
C ILE A 434 -27.26 20.37 -7.97
N GLU A 435 -26.44 21.44 -7.83
CA GLU A 435 -26.71 22.56 -6.94
C GLU A 435 -28.00 23.28 -7.30
N ASN A 436 -28.30 23.41 -8.60
CA ASN A 436 -29.55 23.99 -9.12
C ASN A 436 -30.76 23.03 -9.04
N GLN A 437 -30.59 21.82 -8.46
CA GLN A 437 -31.63 20.81 -8.33
C GLN A 437 -32.29 20.42 -9.66
N ASP A 438 -31.50 20.30 -10.73
CA ASP A 438 -31.98 19.80 -12.02
C ASP A 438 -32.59 18.41 -11.84
N LYS A 439 -33.89 18.27 -12.17
CA LYS A 439 -34.65 17.06 -11.92
C LYS A 439 -34.14 15.84 -12.67
N GLU A 440 -33.74 16.03 -13.93
CA GLU A 440 -33.27 14.95 -14.81
C GLU A 440 -31.91 14.41 -14.31
N ILE A 441 -30.98 15.31 -14.00
CA ILE A 441 -29.64 14.95 -13.53
C ILE A 441 -29.69 14.34 -12.12
N CYS A 442 -30.48 14.89 -11.21
CA CYS A 442 -30.63 14.36 -9.87
C CYS A 442 -31.32 13.00 -9.86
N SER A 443 -32.33 12.78 -10.71
CA SER A 443 -33.00 11.47 -10.85
C SER A 443 -32.02 10.41 -11.36
N SER A 444 -31.33 10.69 -12.48
CA SER A 444 -30.35 9.77 -13.08
C SER A 444 -29.21 9.46 -12.10
N LEU A 445 -28.72 10.46 -11.38
CA LEU A 445 -27.66 10.26 -10.37
C LEU A 445 -28.11 9.34 -9.24
N ASN A 446 -29.33 9.54 -8.74
CA ASN A 446 -29.90 8.70 -7.67
C ASN A 446 -30.12 7.26 -8.13
N GLU A 447 -30.57 7.04 -9.36
CA GLU A 447 -30.72 5.70 -9.93
C GLU A 447 -29.35 5.00 -10.08
N ILE A 448 -28.35 5.69 -10.62
CA ILE A 448 -27.00 5.16 -10.77
C ILE A 448 -26.41 4.85 -9.40
N GLN A 449 -26.56 5.72 -8.41
CA GLN A 449 -26.08 5.47 -7.05
C GLN A 449 -26.77 4.27 -6.39
N ARG A 450 -28.08 4.08 -6.58
CA ARG A 450 -28.79 2.87 -6.13
C ARG A 450 -28.22 1.62 -6.80
N LYS A 451 -27.98 1.65 -8.10
CA LYS A 451 -27.35 0.53 -8.83
C LYS A 451 -25.93 0.28 -8.32
N ILE A 452 -25.10 1.28 -8.13
CA ILE A 452 -23.77 1.14 -7.53
C ILE A 452 -23.87 0.42 -6.17
N VAL A 453 -24.79 0.81 -5.31
CA VAL A 453 -25.03 0.16 -4.00
C VAL A 453 -25.56 -1.26 -4.14
N SER A 454 -26.34 -1.58 -5.16
CA SER A 454 -26.89 -2.94 -5.38
C SER A 454 -25.91 -3.91 -6.04
N TYR A 455 -24.94 -3.41 -6.79
CA TYR A 455 -23.85 -4.21 -7.40
C TYR A 455 -22.69 -4.48 -6.44
N THR A 456 -22.67 -3.80 -5.31
CA THR A 456 -21.67 -3.96 -4.26
C THR A 456 -22.20 -4.82 -3.11
#